data_f1a1468050a70e872c7b633836d9b398
#
_entry.id   f1a1468050a70e872c7b633836d9b398
#
_cell.length_a   1.000
_cell.length_b   1.000
_cell.length_c   1.000
_cell.angle_alpha   90.00
_cell.angle_beta   90.00
_cell.angle_gamma   90.00
#
_symmetry.space_group_name_H-M   'P 1'
#
loop_
_entity.id
_entity.type
_entity.pdbx_description
1 polymer ?
#
loop_
_entity_poly.entity_id
_entity_poly.type
_entity_poly.pdbx_seq_one_letter_code
_entity_poly.pdbx_strand_id
1 'polypeptide(L)'
;MRNMLSLKDICVKYSYKTVLTNVTLDFEPGKIYSLLGENGAGKSTLAHVLCGDILPTDGSIYLNQKKLKIRKPKDAIKNGIVCVHQRPLLAPSLSIKDNLRIGISHKMTKLIPEIKKKWLPGRKLSEKVQNLSEQEAFNSSLSGALLKDPCVLILDEPPFLDTKKIRELIKTGLTIIIITHGFKEAIEKSDEVILLKDGSVLEKTVSSKITEEDIKQKLFGLTKTVIMPDFIEEKNITEDEVLKTRQTQKKTGYIPSDRSFRASNPNLTVFQLCTAYHTNEKQTELESYAKNLLKKADVNIKLHEKALCLSGGMLQRLILERELAENPEELYLFDPTHGLDVEATERLYSRLEGLAKKGTKIIIGKTV
;
A
#
# COMPACT_ATOMS: atom_id res chain seq x y z
N MET A 1 -5.51 -23.26 23.93
CA MET A 1 -6.67 -22.35 23.80
C MET A 1 -6.57 -21.68 22.44
N ARG A 2 -7.65 -21.62 21.67
CA ARG A 2 -7.63 -21.05 20.31
C ARG A 2 -7.73 -19.53 20.41
N ASN A 3 -6.75 -18.79 19.87
CA ASN A 3 -6.66 -17.33 19.95
C ASN A 3 -7.61 -16.65 18.92
N MET A 4 -8.92 -16.68 19.17
CA MET A 4 -9.93 -16.06 18.31
C MET A 4 -9.96 -14.55 18.55
N LEU A 5 -9.70 -13.77 17.51
CA LEU A 5 -9.84 -12.31 17.51
C LEU A 5 -11.23 -11.93 16.99
N SER A 6 -11.95 -11.09 17.72
CA SER A 6 -13.26 -10.58 17.32
C SER A 6 -13.33 -9.05 17.42
N LEU A 7 -13.88 -8.44 16.39
CA LEU A 7 -14.22 -7.03 16.34
C LEU A 7 -15.73 -6.89 16.43
N LYS A 8 -16.23 -5.96 17.25
CA LYS A 8 -17.66 -5.69 17.39
C LYS A 8 -17.90 -4.20 17.23
N ASP A 9 -18.66 -3.87 16.20
CA ASP A 9 -19.17 -2.53 15.89
C ASP A 9 -18.09 -1.45 15.89
N ILE A 10 -16.91 -1.77 15.35
CA ILE A 10 -15.80 -0.82 15.28
C ILE A 10 -16.17 0.35 14.38
N CYS A 11 -16.15 1.55 14.96
CA CYS A 11 -16.32 2.80 14.25
C CYS A 11 -15.07 3.69 14.41
N VAL A 12 -14.72 4.40 13.33
CA VAL A 12 -13.68 5.44 13.36
C VAL A 12 -14.20 6.68 12.65
N LYS A 13 -14.26 7.78 13.40
CA LYS A 13 -14.68 9.10 12.89
C LYS A 13 -13.57 10.12 13.11
N TYR A 14 -13.19 10.80 12.05
CA TYR A 14 -12.43 12.04 12.13
C TYR A 14 -13.39 13.23 12.10
N SER A 15 -12.93 14.43 12.43
CA SER A 15 -13.78 15.63 12.60
C SER A 15 -14.82 15.86 11.51
N TYR A 16 -14.55 15.44 10.28
CA TYR A 16 -15.37 15.69 9.09
C TYR A 16 -15.70 14.43 8.26
N LYS A 17 -15.18 13.24 8.65
CA LYS A 17 -15.37 12.01 7.86
C LYS A 17 -15.46 10.78 8.75
N THR A 18 -16.47 9.94 8.55
CA THR A 18 -16.48 8.57 9.07
C THR A 18 -15.69 7.68 8.11
N VAL A 19 -14.72 6.94 8.65
CA VAL A 19 -13.83 6.07 7.86
C VAL A 19 -14.15 4.60 8.09
N LEU A 20 -14.57 4.22 9.30
CA LEU A 20 -15.09 2.87 9.57
C LEU A 20 -16.47 2.99 10.23
N THR A 21 -17.40 2.14 9.79
CA THR A 21 -18.79 2.12 10.27
C THR A 21 -19.18 0.69 10.63
N ASN A 22 -19.42 0.43 11.91
CA ASN A 22 -19.95 -0.82 12.46
C ASN A 22 -19.23 -2.09 11.94
N VAL A 23 -17.90 -2.05 11.88
CA VAL A 23 -17.12 -3.19 11.41
C VAL A 23 -17.15 -4.29 12.47
N THR A 24 -17.82 -5.40 12.14
CA THR A 24 -17.90 -6.61 12.96
C THR A 24 -17.30 -7.78 12.19
N LEU A 25 -16.26 -8.40 12.76
CA LEU A 25 -15.48 -9.48 12.12
C LEU A 25 -14.94 -10.44 13.18
N ASP A 26 -14.94 -11.72 12.84
CA ASP A 26 -14.29 -12.76 13.61
C ASP A 26 -13.15 -13.40 12.81
N PHE A 27 -12.00 -13.60 13.46
CA PHE A 27 -10.82 -14.21 12.90
C PHE A 27 -10.45 -15.45 13.69
N GLU A 28 -10.61 -16.62 13.06
CA GLU A 28 -10.26 -17.89 13.66
C GLU A 28 -8.74 -18.10 13.66
N PRO A 29 -8.19 -18.75 14.69
CA PRO A 29 -6.77 -19.04 14.76
C PRO A 29 -6.33 -20.04 13.68
N GLY A 30 -5.10 -19.86 13.20
CA GLY A 30 -4.50 -20.77 12.21
C GLY A 30 -5.03 -20.57 10.81
N LYS A 31 -5.60 -19.41 10.49
CA LYS A 31 -6.07 -19.05 9.15
C LYS A 31 -5.37 -17.79 8.63
N ILE A 32 -5.34 -17.67 7.31
CA ILE A 32 -4.92 -16.48 6.58
C ILE A 32 -6.17 -15.79 6.03
N TYR A 33 -6.31 -14.52 6.33
CA TYR A 33 -7.38 -13.66 5.85
C TYR A 33 -6.79 -12.60 4.92
N SER A 34 -7.39 -12.37 3.77
CA SER A 34 -7.06 -11.22 2.92
C SER A 34 -8.14 -10.15 3.04
N LEU A 35 -7.74 -8.94 3.39
CA LEU A 35 -8.60 -7.76 3.46
C LEU A 35 -8.46 -6.94 2.18
N LEU A 36 -9.51 -6.92 1.39
CA LEU A 36 -9.62 -6.24 0.11
C LEU A 36 -10.61 -5.09 0.16
N GLY A 37 -10.46 -4.13 -0.73
CA GLY A 37 -11.36 -2.98 -0.89
C GLY A 37 -10.70 -1.88 -1.68
N GLU A 38 -11.48 -0.89 -2.08
CA GLU A 38 -11.01 0.30 -2.79
C GLU A 38 -10.03 1.12 -1.96
N ASN A 39 -9.30 2.03 -2.62
CA ASN A 39 -8.50 3.02 -1.90
C ASN A 39 -9.43 3.92 -1.08
N GLY A 40 -9.10 4.08 0.21
CA GLY A 40 -9.95 4.83 1.12
C GLY A 40 -11.11 4.04 1.74
N ALA A 41 -11.28 2.75 1.42
CA ALA A 41 -12.30 1.89 2.04
C ALA A 41 -12.11 1.64 3.54
N GLY A 42 -10.97 2.05 4.12
CA GLY A 42 -10.70 1.92 5.55
C GLY A 42 -9.80 0.75 5.96
N LYS A 43 -9.19 0.02 4.99
CA LYS A 43 -8.34 -1.16 5.28
C LYS A 43 -7.18 -0.85 6.22
N SER A 44 -6.34 0.12 5.89
CA SER A 44 -5.20 0.52 6.74
C SER A 44 -5.68 1.14 8.06
N THR A 45 -6.82 1.84 8.06
CA THR A 45 -7.43 2.35 9.30
C THR A 45 -7.81 1.21 10.23
N LEU A 46 -8.38 0.11 9.70
CA LEU A 46 -8.70 -1.07 10.49
C LEU A 46 -7.43 -1.73 11.06
N ALA A 47 -6.35 -1.84 10.26
CA ALA A 47 -5.06 -2.31 10.74
C ALA A 47 -4.52 -1.42 11.88
N HIS A 48 -4.55 -0.10 11.69
CA HIS A 48 -4.11 0.86 12.71
C HIS A 48 -4.93 0.78 14.02
N VAL A 49 -6.23 0.51 13.93
CA VAL A 49 -7.08 0.24 15.11
C VAL A 49 -6.63 -1.02 15.83
N LEU A 50 -6.39 -2.11 15.10
CA LEU A 50 -5.92 -3.37 15.69
C LEU A 50 -4.54 -3.24 16.32
N CYS A 51 -3.67 -2.44 15.72
CA CYS A 51 -2.30 -2.20 16.22
C CYS A 51 -2.23 -1.16 17.33
N GLY A 52 -3.34 -0.44 17.60
CA GLY A 52 -3.39 0.59 18.63
C GLY A 52 -2.75 1.93 18.24
N ASP A 53 -2.53 2.16 16.96
CA ASP A 53 -2.07 3.46 16.42
C ASP A 53 -3.23 4.46 16.37
N ILE A 54 -4.46 3.95 16.14
CA ILE A 54 -5.70 4.72 16.13
C ILE A 54 -6.66 4.09 17.13
N LEU A 55 -7.30 4.94 17.93
CA LEU A 55 -8.37 4.49 18.83
C LEU A 55 -9.70 4.49 18.07
N PRO A 56 -10.49 3.41 18.16
CA PRO A 56 -11.84 3.44 17.62
C PRO A 56 -12.69 4.46 18.37
N THR A 57 -13.57 5.15 17.65
CA THR A 57 -14.54 6.10 18.23
C THR A 57 -15.60 5.33 19.00
N ASP A 58 -15.95 4.14 18.52
CA ASP A 58 -16.90 3.22 19.17
C ASP A 58 -16.54 1.77 18.82
N GLY A 59 -17.17 0.83 19.52
CA GLY A 59 -16.96 -0.59 19.36
C GLY A 59 -15.93 -1.19 20.30
N SER A 60 -15.59 -2.45 20.08
CA SER A 60 -14.70 -3.17 20.98
C SER A 60 -13.97 -4.32 20.30
N ILE A 61 -12.73 -4.55 20.72
CA ILE A 61 -11.88 -5.65 20.27
C ILE A 61 -11.82 -6.71 21.34
N TYR A 62 -11.95 -7.97 20.98
CA TYR A 62 -11.90 -9.11 21.89
C TYR A 62 -10.86 -10.12 21.42
N LEU A 63 -10.16 -10.72 22.35
CA LEU A 63 -9.33 -11.91 22.11
C LEU A 63 -9.78 -13.01 23.08
N ASN A 64 -10.18 -14.16 22.53
CA ASN A 64 -10.77 -15.26 23.32
C ASN A 64 -11.94 -14.80 24.19
N GLN A 65 -12.87 -14.05 23.64
CA GLN A 65 -14.05 -13.45 24.32
C GLN A 65 -13.72 -12.41 25.41
N LYS A 66 -12.44 -12.17 25.69
CA LYS A 66 -12.01 -11.14 26.63
C LYS A 66 -11.84 -9.81 25.90
N LYS A 67 -12.55 -8.78 26.37
CA LYS A 67 -12.40 -7.42 25.83
C LYS A 67 -10.99 -6.90 26.06
N LEU A 68 -10.33 -6.46 24.99
CA LEU A 68 -9.01 -5.86 25.04
C LEU A 68 -9.11 -4.35 25.32
N LYS A 69 -8.14 -3.84 26.08
CA LYS A 69 -7.94 -2.39 26.27
C LYS A 69 -6.67 -1.98 25.53
N ILE A 70 -6.82 -1.67 24.24
CA ILE A 70 -5.72 -1.21 23.39
C ILE A 70 -5.81 0.33 23.31
N ARG A 71 -4.83 1.04 23.88
CA ARG A 71 -4.73 2.49 23.89
C ARG A 71 -3.51 3.01 23.13
N LYS A 72 -2.55 2.13 22.87
CA LYS A 72 -1.29 2.41 22.18
C LYS A 72 -0.69 1.11 21.64
N PRO A 73 0.25 1.17 20.68
CA PRO A 73 0.84 -0.03 20.07
C PRO A 73 1.43 -1.04 21.04
N LYS A 74 2.01 -0.57 22.14
CA LYS A 74 2.53 -1.45 23.20
C LYS A 74 1.45 -2.34 23.81
N ASP A 75 0.20 -1.87 23.86
CA ASP A 75 -0.91 -2.67 24.42
C ASP A 75 -1.33 -3.76 23.43
N ALA A 76 -1.36 -3.48 22.13
CA ALA A 76 -1.60 -4.46 21.08
C ALA A 76 -0.54 -5.57 21.10
N ILE A 77 0.74 -5.19 21.12
CA ILE A 77 1.87 -6.13 21.18
C ILE A 77 1.79 -7.03 22.42
N LYS A 78 1.47 -6.48 23.60
CA LYS A 78 1.28 -7.25 24.84
C LYS A 78 0.16 -8.30 24.73
N ASN A 79 -0.84 -8.04 23.90
CA ASN A 79 -1.93 -8.98 23.64
C ASN A 79 -1.66 -9.87 22.43
N GLY A 80 -0.42 -9.86 21.89
CA GLY A 80 -0.01 -10.71 20.77
C GLY A 80 -0.52 -10.24 19.41
N ILE A 81 -0.95 -8.97 19.26
CA ILE A 81 -1.34 -8.38 17.96
C ILE A 81 -0.16 -7.54 17.48
N VAL A 82 0.41 -7.91 16.34
CA VAL A 82 1.59 -7.24 15.77
C VAL A 82 1.36 -6.93 14.30
N CYS A 83 1.78 -5.74 13.87
CA CYS A 83 1.71 -5.30 12.48
C CYS A 83 3.10 -5.19 11.85
N VAL A 84 3.19 -5.58 10.59
CA VAL A 84 4.26 -5.20 9.67
C VAL A 84 3.63 -4.21 8.70
N HIS A 85 4.02 -2.95 8.81
CA HIS A 85 3.50 -1.87 7.98
C HIS A 85 4.06 -1.94 6.56
N GLN A 86 3.34 -1.38 5.61
CA GLN A 86 3.73 -1.24 4.20
C GLN A 86 5.17 -0.71 4.07
N ARG A 87 5.50 0.29 4.87
CA ARG A 87 6.89 0.75 5.04
C ARG A 87 7.44 0.17 6.33
N PRO A 88 8.49 -0.66 6.24
CA PRO A 88 9.10 -1.22 7.43
C PRO A 88 9.59 -0.14 8.39
N LEU A 89 9.07 -0.15 9.62
CA LEU A 89 9.48 0.78 10.69
C LEU A 89 10.82 0.32 11.28
N LEU A 90 11.88 0.46 10.50
CA LEU A 90 13.25 0.08 10.88
C LEU A 90 14.11 1.33 11.06
N ALA A 91 15.07 1.27 11.97
CA ALA A 91 16.09 2.31 12.16
C ALA A 91 17.22 2.11 11.12
N PRO A 92 17.35 2.93 10.07
CA PRO A 92 18.25 2.64 8.95
C PRO A 92 19.73 2.58 9.34
N SER A 93 20.14 3.39 10.33
CA SER A 93 21.52 3.46 10.83
C SER A 93 21.93 2.30 11.74
N LEU A 94 20.96 1.57 12.27
CA LEU A 94 21.21 0.42 13.15
C LEU A 94 21.44 -0.87 12.34
N SER A 95 22.10 -1.83 12.97
CA SER A 95 22.29 -3.17 12.39
C SER A 95 20.95 -3.94 12.33
N ILE A 96 20.90 -4.98 11.50
CA ILE A 96 19.78 -5.94 11.48
C ILE A 96 19.56 -6.50 12.91
N LYS A 97 20.63 -6.90 13.60
CA LYS A 97 20.56 -7.42 14.95
C LYS A 97 19.90 -6.44 15.93
N ASP A 98 20.32 -5.18 15.88
CA ASP A 98 19.80 -4.18 16.81
C ASP A 98 18.34 -3.86 16.52
N ASN A 99 17.95 -3.76 15.23
CA ASN A 99 16.55 -3.62 14.85
C ASN A 99 15.68 -4.81 15.33
N LEU A 100 16.16 -6.05 15.16
CA LEU A 100 15.46 -7.25 15.64
C LEU A 100 15.29 -7.29 17.16
N ARG A 101 16.16 -6.62 17.90
CA ARG A 101 16.11 -6.56 19.38
C ARG A 101 15.14 -5.52 19.92
N ILE A 102 14.65 -4.62 19.08
CA ILE A 102 13.73 -3.56 19.52
C ILE A 102 12.40 -4.17 19.98
N GLY A 103 12.08 -3.96 21.26
CA GLY A 103 10.79 -4.34 21.85
C GLY A 103 10.58 -5.82 22.11
N ILE A 104 11.63 -6.65 22.03
CA ILE A 104 11.56 -8.08 22.37
C ILE A 104 12.14 -8.37 23.76
N SER A 105 11.72 -9.47 24.37
CA SER A 105 12.26 -9.94 25.63
C SER A 105 13.64 -10.60 25.44
N HIS A 106 14.45 -10.63 26.52
CA HIS A 106 15.75 -11.30 26.48
C HIS A 106 15.65 -12.79 26.06
N LYS A 107 14.58 -13.47 26.46
CA LYS A 107 14.31 -14.86 26.08
C LYS A 107 14.20 -15.01 24.55
N MET A 108 13.54 -14.08 23.88
CA MET A 108 13.30 -14.13 22.43
C MET A 108 14.56 -13.80 21.61
N THR A 109 15.57 -13.14 22.20
CA THR A 109 16.83 -12.87 21.50
C THR A 109 17.57 -14.15 21.09
N LYS A 110 17.33 -15.26 21.79
CA LYS A 110 17.92 -16.57 21.47
C LYS A 110 17.40 -17.13 20.13
N LEU A 111 16.22 -16.70 19.69
CA LEU A 111 15.60 -17.14 18.43
C LEU A 111 16.08 -16.33 17.21
N ILE A 112 16.80 -15.24 17.41
CA ILE A 112 17.28 -14.38 16.31
C ILE A 112 18.06 -15.17 15.26
N PRO A 113 19.01 -16.07 15.59
CA PRO A 113 19.74 -16.81 14.56
C PRO A 113 18.86 -17.70 13.67
N GLU A 114 17.87 -18.35 14.28
CA GLU A 114 16.93 -19.22 13.57
C GLU A 114 16.01 -18.43 12.64
N ILE A 115 15.39 -17.39 13.15
CA ILE A 115 14.50 -16.49 12.37
C ILE A 115 15.29 -15.84 11.24
N LYS A 116 16.50 -15.37 11.49
CA LYS A 116 17.40 -14.81 10.48
C LYS A 116 17.70 -15.82 9.38
N LYS A 117 18.01 -17.07 9.72
CA LYS A 117 18.26 -18.13 8.75
C LYS A 117 17.08 -18.36 7.82
N LYS A 118 15.85 -18.27 8.36
CA LYS A 118 14.61 -18.50 7.60
C LYS A 118 14.22 -17.29 6.71
N TRP A 119 14.34 -16.08 7.22
CA TRP A 119 13.77 -14.87 6.59
C TRP A 119 14.79 -13.95 5.94
N LEU A 120 16.05 -14.02 6.36
CA LEU A 120 17.17 -13.21 5.87
C LEU A 120 18.38 -14.08 5.51
N PRO A 121 18.22 -15.10 4.65
CA PRO A 121 19.33 -15.95 4.24
C PRO A 121 20.44 -15.11 3.56
N GLY A 122 21.70 -15.45 3.79
CA GLY A 122 22.85 -14.75 3.18
C GLY A 122 23.26 -13.44 3.86
N ARG A 123 22.37 -12.75 4.60
CA ARG A 123 22.72 -11.50 5.27
C ARG A 123 23.46 -11.71 6.59
N LYS A 124 24.36 -10.76 6.95
CA LYS A 124 25.03 -10.75 8.26
C LYS A 124 24.22 -9.89 9.24
N LEU A 125 24.10 -10.33 10.48
CA LEU A 125 23.37 -9.59 11.53
C LEU A 125 23.97 -8.21 11.85
N SER A 126 25.27 -8.02 11.55
CA SER A 126 25.98 -6.74 11.72
C SER A 126 25.74 -5.74 10.60
N GLU A 127 25.12 -6.15 9.48
CA GLU A 127 24.82 -5.25 8.36
C GLU A 127 23.79 -4.21 8.79
N LYS A 128 23.94 -2.97 8.30
CA LYS A 128 22.99 -1.89 8.52
C LYS A 128 21.75 -2.07 7.65
N VAL A 129 20.60 -1.75 8.19
CA VAL A 129 19.30 -1.89 7.50
C VAL A 129 19.22 -1.03 6.24
N GLN A 130 19.86 0.14 6.20
CA GLN A 130 19.92 1.00 5.01
C GLN A 130 20.50 0.33 3.75
N ASN A 131 21.21 -0.79 3.91
CA ASN A 131 21.83 -1.54 2.82
C ASN A 131 20.96 -2.70 2.32
N LEU A 132 19.76 -2.86 2.88
CA LEU A 132 18.83 -3.91 2.50
C LEU A 132 17.99 -3.46 1.28
N SER A 133 17.66 -4.40 0.41
CA SER A 133 16.59 -4.20 -0.57
C SER A 133 15.24 -4.06 0.13
N GLU A 134 14.23 -3.59 -0.58
CA GLU A 134 12.86 -3.43 -0.05
C GLU A 134 12.33 -4.75 0.52
N GLN A 135 12.48 -5.85 -0.23
CA GLN A 135 12.10 -7.19 0.22
C GLN A 135 12.84 -7.63 1.49
N GLU A 136 14.13 -7.34 1.59
CA GLU A 136 14.93 -7.70 2.77
C GLU A 136 14.59 -6.83 3.97
N ALA A 137 14.29 -5.56 3.77
CA ALA A 137 13.79 -4.66 4.81
C ALA A 137 12.43 -5.14 5.34
N PHE A 138 11.51 -5.53 4.44
CA PHE A 138 10.25 -6.17 4.81
C PHE A 138 10.50 -7.45 5.62
N ASN A 139 11.35 -8.36 5.14
CA ASN A 139 11.68 -9.60 5.83
C ASN A 139 12.33 -9.35 7.20
N SER A 140 13.13 -8.29 7.33
CA SER A 140 13.70 -7.86 8.62
C SER A 140 12.61 -7.39 9.58
N SER A 141 11.66 -6.58 9.12
CA SER A 141 10.51 -6.14 9.90
C SER A 141 9.62 -7.31 10.32
N LEU A 142 9.32 -8.23 9.38
CA LEU A 142 8.58 -9.47 9.64
C LEU A 142 9.28 -10.33 10.70
N SER A 143 10.61 -10.47 10.60
CA SER A 143 11.42 -11.20 11.59
C SER A 143 11.28 -10.58 12.99
N GLY A 144 11.35 -9.24 13.07
CA GLY A 144 11.14 -8.51 14.33
C GLY A 144 9.72 -8.65 14.89
N ALA A 145 8.72 -8.73 14.01
CA ALA A 145 7.33 -8.98 14.39
C ALA A 145 7.16 -10.40 14.98
N LEU A 146 7.71 -11.41 14.30
CA LEU A 146 7.67 -12.81 14.77
C LEU A 146 8.39 -13.03 16.10
N LEU A 147 9.47 -12.30 16.35
CA LEU A 147 10.17 -12.32 17.65
C LEU A 147 9.36 -11.75 18.83
N LYS A 148 8.23 -11.11 18.55
CA LYS A 148 7.29 -10.65 19.60
C LYS A 148 6.25 -11.72 19.97
N ASP A 149 6.36 -12.92 19.43
CA ASP A 149 5.48 -14.08 19.67
C ASP A 149 3.99 -13.75 19.40
N PRO A 150 3.63 -13.28 18.19
CA PRO A 150 2.28 -12.87 17.91
C PRO A 150 1.29 -14.04 17.84
N CYS A 151 0.05 -13.83 18.28
CA CYS A 151 -1.08 -14.70 17.96
C CYS A 151 -1.90 -14.16 16.76
N VAL A 152 -1.74 -12.86 16.44
CA VAL A 152 -2.30 -12.19 15.28
C VAL A 152 -1.21 -11.37 14.62
N LEU A 153 -0.94 -11.61 13.36
CA LEU A 153 0.02 -10.88 12.54
C LEU A 153 -0.70 -10.18 11.41
N ILE A 154 -0.55 -8.87 11.33
CA ILE A 154 -1.11 -8.06 10.26
C ILE A 154 0.02 -7.69 9.31
N LEU A 155 -0.17 -7.91 8.01
CA LEU A 155 0.76 -7.59 6.94
C LEU A 155 0.09 -6.55 6.03
N ASP A 156 0.56 -5.31 6.07
CA ASP A 156 -0.02 -4.23 5.28
C ASP A 156 0.77 -4.05 3.99
N GLU A 157 0.15 -4.41 2.87
CA GLU A 157 0.69 -4.35 1.51
C GLU A 157 2.12 -4.95 1.39
N PRO A 158 2.30 -6.23 1.72
CA PRO A 158 3.61 -6.86 1.65
C PRO A 158 4.10 -6.91 0.19
N PRO A 159 5.37 -6.53 -0.10
CA PRO A 159 5.89 -6.49 -1.47
C PRO A 159 5.95 -7.88 -2.10
N PHE A 160 6.21 -8.90 -1.32
CA PHE A 160 6.20 -10.31 -1.72
C PHE A 160 6.01 -11.21 -0.50
N LEU A 161 5.18 -12.23 -0.64
CA LEU A 161 4.96 -13.26 0.38
C LEU A 161 5.30 -14.66 -0.14
N ASP A 162 6.28 -15.28 0.50
CA ASP A 162 6.54 -16.71 0.32
C ASP A 162 5.41 -17.52 0.97
N THR A 163 4.47 -17.97 0.13
CA THR A 163 3.25 -18.68 0.58
C THR A 163 3.59 -19.92 1.41
N LYS A 164 4.66 -20.65 1.09
CA LYS A 164 5.06 -21.85 1.84
C LYS A 164 5.46 -21.48 3.27
N LYS A 165 6.31 -20.45 3.43
CA LYS A 165 6.77 -20.00 4.75
C LYS A 165 5.63 -19.44 5.59
N ILE A 166 4.70 -18.70 4.95
CA ILE A 166 3.51 -18.15 5.63
C ILE A 166 2.57 -19.27 6.08
N ARG A 167 2.32 -20.27 5.21
CA ARG A 167 1.53 -21.47 5.57
C ARG A 167 2.12 -22.30 6.72
N GLU A 168 3.44 -22.29 6.89
CA GLU A 168 4.08 -22.91 8.05
C GLU A 168 3.78 -22.15 9.35
N LEU A 169 3.72 -20.84 9.31
CA LEU A 169 3.43 -20.03 10.50
C LEU A 169 2.02 -20.30 11.07
N ILE A 170 1.02 -20.43 10.21
CA ILE A 170 -0.36 -20.69 10.67
C ILE A 170 -0.55 -22.06 11.34
N LYS A 171 0.34 -23.03 11.06
CA LYS A 171 0.31 -24.35 11.75
C LYS A 171 0.53 -24.24 13.25
N THR A 172 1.16 -23.15 13.71
CA THR A 172 1.34 -22.86 15.14
C THR A 172 0.11 -22.24 15.80
N GLY A 173 -0.96 -22.00 15.04
CA GLY A 173 -2.16 -21.30 15.51
C GLY A 173 -2.11 -19.79 15.31
N LEU A 174 -1.08 -19.26 14.62
CA LEU A 174 -0.99 -17.85 14.26
C LEU A 174 -2.09 -17.46 13.27
N THR A 175 -2.84 -16.41 13.55
CA THR A 175 -3.77 -15.78 12.59
C THR A 175 -3.01 -14.74 11.78
N ILE A 176 -3.18 -14.72 10.46
CA ILE A 176 -2.54 -13.75 9.59
C ILE A 176 -3.62 -12.96 8.84
N ILE A 177 -3.53 -11.64 8.90
CA ILE A 177 -4.40 -10.72 8.16
C ILE A 177 -3.51 -9.98 7.15
N ILE A 178 -3.76 -10.18 5.86
CA ILE A 178 -3.03 -9.56 4.76
C ILE A 178 -3.91 -8.47 4.17
N ILE A 179 -3.44 -7.25 4.14
CA ILE A 179 -4.05 -6.16 3.38
C ILE A 179 -3.35 -6.11 2.04
N THR A 180 -4.10 -6.21 0.96
CA THR A 180 -3.55 -6.22 -0.40
C THR A 180 -4.54 -5.63 -1.40
N HIS A 181 -4.05 -5.20 -2.54
CA HIS A 181 -4.86 -4.78 -3.69
C HIS A 181 -4.93 -5.86 -4.77
N GLY A 182 -4.08 -6.89 -4.70
CA GLY A 182 -4.04 -8.00 -5.65
C GLY A 182 -5.16 -9.01 -5.40
N PHE A 183 -6.22 -9.01 -6.22
CA PHE A 183 -7.37 -9.91 -6.03
C PHE A 183 -6.98 -11.37 -6.23
N LYS A 184 -6.25 -11.66 -7.30
CA LYS A 184 -5.74 -13.02 -7.58
C LYS A 184 -4.87 -13.53 -6.44
N GLU A 185 -3.91 -12.70 -6.01
CA GLU A 185 -3.01 -13.03 -4.91
C GLU A 185 -3.78 -13.28 -3.60
N ALA A 186 -4.78 -12.46 -3.31
CA ALA A 186 -5.64 -12.62 -2.13
C ALA A 186 -6.37 -13.96 -2.13
N ILE A 187 -6.95 -14.35 -3.28
CA ILE A 187 -7.65 -15.63 -3.44
C ILE A 187 -6.69 -16.82 -3.28
N GLU A 188 -5.52 -16.77 -3.92
CA GLU A 188 -4.56 -17.88 -3.94
C GLU A 188 -3.84 -18.07 -2.59
N LYS A 189 -3.61 -16.98 -1.84
CA LYS A 189 -2.78 -17.03 -0.63
C LYS A 189 -3.56 -17.10 0.68
N SER A 190 -4.86 -16.77 0.70
CA SER A 190 -5.67 -16.78 1.92
C SER A 190 -6.68 -17.93 1.99
N ASP A 191 -7.19 -18.19 3.19
CA ASP A 191 -8.27 -19.12 3.44
C ASP A 191 -9.63 -18.45 3.29
N GLU A 192 -9.72 -17.18 3.69
CA GLU A 192 -10.91 -16.35 3.59
C GLU A 192 -10.56 -14.95 3.08
N VAL A 193 -11.46 -14.39 2.28
CA VAL A 193 -11.38 -13.02 1.76
C VAL A 193 -12.44 -12.17 2.44
N ILE A 194 -12.06 -10.97 2.84
CA ILE A 194 -12.93 -9.96 3.44
C ILE A 194 -12.95 -8.74 2.51
N LEU A 195 -14.13 -8.38 2.04
CA LEU A 195 -14.34 -7.20 1.22
C LEU A 195 -14.80 -6.04 2.09
N LEU A 196 -14.04 -4.95 2.07
CA LEU A 196 -14.37 -3.70 2.75
C LEU A 196 -14.75 -2.64 1.70
N LYS A 197 -15.91 -2.01 1.89
CA LYS A 197 -16.41 -0.93 1.01
C LYS A 197 -17.00 0.18 1.87
N ASP A 198 -16.64 1.43 1.57
CA ASP A 198 -17.15 2.62 2.25
C ASP A 198 -17.10 2.54 3.78
N GLY A 199 -16.01 1.97 4.30
CA GLY A 199 -15.80 1.80 5.74
C GLY A 199 -16.56 0.67 6.40
N SER A 200 -17.30 -0.15 5.65
CA SER A 200 -18.12 -1.26 6.16
C SER A 200 -17.68 -2.59 5.55
N VAL A 201 -17.92 -3.69 6.27
CA VAL A 201 -17.72 -5.04 5.73
C VAL A 201 -18.85 -5.35 4.76
N LEU A 202 -18.50 -5.48 3.48
CA LEU A 202 -19.44 -5.89 2.44
C LEU A 202 -19.67 -7.39 2.47
N GLU A 203 -18.59 -8.17 2.61
CA GLU A 203 -18.65 -9.62 2.61
C GLU A 203 -17.41 -10.22 3.28
N LYS A 204 -17.60 -11.39 3.89
CA LYS A 204 -16.54 -12.32 4.30
C LYS A 204 -16.84 -13.69 3.75
N THR A 205 -15.95 -14.27 2.95
CA THR A 205 -16.17 -15.53 2.25
C THR A 205 -14.90 -16.37 2.18
N VAL A 206 -15.08 -17.68 1.97
CA VAL A 206 -13.96 -18.61 1.74
C VAL A 206 -13.36 -18.33 0.36
N SER A 207 -12.03 -18.26 0.27
CA SER A 207 -11.31 -17.89 -0.95
C SER A 207 -11.64 -18.78 -2.16
N SER A 208 -11.90 -20.06 -1.93
CA SER A 208 -12.29 -21.01 -3.01
C SER A 208 -13.71 -20.80 -3.56
N LYS A 209 -14.52 -19.93 -2.95
CA LYS A 209 -15.90 -19.65 -3.35
C LYS A 209 -16.09 -18.31 -4.03
N ILE A 210 -15.02 -17.59 -4.28
CA ILE A 210 -15.06 -16.25 -4.89
C ILE A 210 -14.03 -16.14 -6.01
N THR A 211 -14.40 -15.52 -7.12
CA THR A 211 -13.52 -15.25 -8.24
C THR A 211 -13.06 -13.78 -8.23
N GLU A 212 -12.06 -13.44 -9.05
CA GLU A 212 -11.65 -12.05 -9.21
C GLU A 212 -12.77 -11.18 -9.78
N GLU A 213 -13.56 -11.75 -10.70
CA GLU A 213 -14.71 -11.10 -11.33
C GLU A 213 -15.78 -10.77 -10.28
N ASP A 214 -16.07 -11.72 -9.37
CA ASP A 214 -17.03 -11.49 -8.27
C ASP A 214 -16.55 -10.36 -7.36
N ILE A 215 -15.26 -10.32 -7.03
CA ILE A 215 -14.67 -9.27 -6.20
C ILE A 215 -14.81 -7.91 -6.91
N LYS A 216 -14.46 -7.85 -8.20
CA LYS A 216 -14.58 -6.63 -9.00
C LYS A 216 -16.04 -6.17 -9.08
N GLN A 217 -16.96 -7.08 -9.35
CA GLN A 217 -18.39 -6.76 -9.40
C GLN A 217 -18.92 -6.22 -8.08
N LYS A 218 -18.56 -6.84 -6.95
CA LYS A 218 -19.02 -6.43 -5.62
C LYS A 218 -18.43 -5.11 -5.14
N LEU A 219 -17.13 -4.90 -5.35
CA LEU A 219 -16.47 -3.67 -4.93
C LEU A 219 -16.83 -2.50 -5.85
N PHE A 220 -16.77 -2.70 -7.17
CA PHE A 220 -16.86 -1.61 -8.15
C PHE A 220 -18.22 -1.52 -8.86
N GLY A 221 -19.11 -2.48 -8.63
CA GLY A 221 -20.45 -2.49 -9.25
C GLY A 221 -20.43 -2.80 -10.75
N LEU A 222 -19.44 -3.55 -11.26
CA LEU A 222 -19.18 -3.61 -12.68
C LEU A 222 -19.18 -5.00 -13.27
N THR A 223 -19.89 -5.09 -14.39
CA THR A 223 -19.78 -6.10 -15.44
C THR A 223 -18.80 -5.69 -16.57
N LYS A 224 -18.16 -4.51 -16.48
CA LYS A 224 -17.21 -4.05 -17.50
C LYS A 224 -15.77 -4.19 -17.02
N THR A 225 -15.08 -5.17 -17.58
CA THR A 225 -13.61 -5.15 -17.61
C THR A 225 -13.23 -3.97 -18.53
N VAL A 226 -12.54 -2.97 -18.00
CA VAL A 226 -11.98 -1.91 -18.85
C VAL A 226 -10.84 -2.55 -19.63
N ILE A 227 -11.10 -2.82 -20.91
CA ILE A 227 -10.10 -3.39 -21.82
C ILE A 227 -9.06 -2.30 -22.10
N MET A 228 -7.79 -2.69 -22.01
CA MET A 228 -6.71 -1.78 -22.39
C MET A 228 -6.86 -1.40 -23.87
N PRO A 229 -6.85 -0.10 -24.20
CA PRO A 229 -7.03 0.34 -25.57
C PRO A 229 -5.86 -0.07 -26.49
N ASP A 230 -6.14 -0.38 -27.76
CA ASP A 230 -5.16 -0.83 -28.76
C ASP A 230 -4.06 0.19 -29.09
N PHE A 231 -4.25 1.47 -28.77
CA PHE A 231 -3.23 2.51 -28.96
C PHE A 231 -2.12 2.48 -27.91
N ILE A 232 -2.24 1.64 -26.87
CA ILE A 232 -1.24 1.48 -25.80
C ILE A 232 -0.35 0.30 -26.13
N GLU A 233 0.96 0.53 -26.23
CA GLU A 233 1.93 -0.53 -26.41
C GLU A 233 2.38 -1.09 -25.05
N GLU A 234 2.44 -2.41 -24.92
CA GLU A 234 3.10 -3.07 -23.80
C GLU A 234 4.56 -3.39 -24.15
N LYS A 235 5.48 -3.00 -23.27
CA LYS A 235 6.91 -3.34 -23.43
C LYS A 235 7.48 -3.95 -22.14
N ASN A 236 8.33 -4.95 -22.31
CA ASN A 236 9.18 -5.45 -21.25
C ASN A 236 10.34 -4.46 -21.06
N ILE A 237 10.16 -3.47 -20.23
CA ILE A 237 11.13 -2.43 -19.91
C ILE A 237 11.02 -2.07 -18.43
N THR A 238 12.15 -1.91 -17.76
CA THR A 238 12.20 -1.53 -16.36
C THR A 238 12.13 -0.02 -16.18
N GLU A 239 11.70 0.43 -14.99
CA GLU A 239 11.68 1.85 -14.66
C GLU A 239 13.08 2.49 -14.73
N ASP A 240 14.13 1.76 -14.36
CA ASP A 240 15.52 2.26 -14.39
C ASP A 240 16.04 2.43 -15.83
N GLU A 241 15.60 1.61 -16.76
CA GLU A 241 15.93 1.77 -18.18
C GLU A 241 15.24 3.00 -18.77
N VAL A 242 13.96 3.25 -18.39
CA VAL A 242 13.24 4.47 -18.80
C VAL A 242 13.90 5.72 -18.23
N LEU A 243 14.34 5.69 -16.97
CA LEU A 243 15.04 6.83 -16.35
C LEU A 243 16.37 7.14 -17.05
N LYS A 244 17.12 6.12 -17.50
CA LYS A 244 18.34 6.30 -18.33
C LYS A 244 18.01 6.93 -19.69
N THR A 245 16.95 6.45 -20.35
CA THR A 245 16.47 7.01 -21.62
C THR A 245 16.07 8.47 -21.47
N ARG A 246 15.36 8.82 -20.38
CA ARG A 246 14.94 10.20 -20.08
C ARG A 246 16.13 11.16 -19.91
N GLN A 247 17.26 10.70 -19.38
CA GLN A 247 18.46 11.52 -19.25
C GLN A 247 19.06 11.90 -20.61
N THR A 248 18.87 11.07 -21.61
CA THR A 248 19.41 11.27 -22.98
C THR A 248 18.40 11.86 -23.96
N GLN A 249 17.11 11.62 -23.74
CA GLN A 249 16.00 12.07 -24.62
C GLN A 249 15.06 12.99 -23.83
N LYS A 250 15.12 14.30 -24.12
CA LYS A 250 14.37 15.36 -23.39
C LYS A 250 12.86 15.28 -23.47
N LYS A 251 12.29 14.47 -24.35
CA LYS A 251 10.82 14.39 -24.60
C LYS A 251 10.21 13.08 -24.15
N THR A 252 10.77 12.47 -23.13
CA THR A 252 10.24 11.25 -22.53
C THR A 252 9.53 11.55 -21.22
N GLY A 253 8.21 11.33 -21.18
CA GLY A 253 7.38 11.39 -19.97
C GLY A 253 7.47 10.06 -19.20
N TYR A 254 7.38 10.13 -17.88
CA TYR A 254 7.53 8.97 -17.03
C TYR A 254 6.62 9.01 -15.80
N ILE A 255 5.80 7.99 -15.64
CA ILE A 255 4.92 7.79 -14.47
C ILE A 255 5.27 6.45 -13.82
N PRO A 256 5.95 6.45 -12.66
CA PRO A 256 6.36 5.24 -11.97
C PRO A 256 5.21 4.52 -11.29
N SER A 257 5.43 3.26 -10.92
CA SER A 257 4.55 2.49 -10.05
C SER A 257 4.50 3.09 -8.64
N ASP A 258 5.65 3.39 -8.01
CA ASP A 258 5.74 4.16 -6.75
C ASP A 258 5.77 5.67 -7.02
N ARG A 259 4.59 6.27 -7.06
CA ARG A 259 4.41 7.70 -7.31
C ARG A 259 4.86 8.57 -6.15
N SER A 260 4.80 8.04 -4.93
CA SER A 260 5.10 8.79 -3.71
C SER A 260 6.58 9.11 -3.53
N PHE A 261 7.46 8.27 -4.10
CA PHE A 261 8.92 8.42 -3.93
C PHE A 261 9.68 8.59 -5.23
N ARG A 262 9.25 7.90 -6.31
CA ARG A 262 9.95 8.01 -7.61
C ARG A 262 9.50 9.21 -8.44
N ALA A 263 8.26 9.67 -8.29
CA ALA A 263 7.73 10.85 -8.99
C ALA A 263 7.47 12.05 -8.09
N SER A 264 7.56 11.88 -6.77
CA SER A 264 7.31 12.90 -5.76
C SER A 264 8.27 12.74 -4.58
N ASN A 265 8.25 13.71 -3.68
CA ASN A 265 8.82 13.60 -2.34
C ASN A 265 7.77 14.12 -1.35
N PRO A 266 7.36 13.32 -0.35
CA PRO A 266 6.32 13.70 0.62
C PRO A 266 6.60 15.01 1.37
N ASN A 267 7.88 15.40 1.49
CA ASN A 267 8.30 16.60 2.19
C ASN A 267 8.29 17.88 1.33
N LEU A 268 8.19 17.74 0.00
CA LEU A 268 8.03 18.89 -0.88
C LEU A 268 6.66 19.54 -0.69
N THR A 269 6.57 20.84 -0.94
CA THR A 269 5.28 21.51 -1.10
C THR A 269 4.65 21.11 -2.43
N VAL A 270 3.33 21.24 -2.53
CA VAL A 270 2.61 21.03 -3.79
C VAL A 270 3.13 21.96 -4.88
N PHE A 271 3.49 23.19 -4.53
CA PHE A 271 4.16 24.13 -5.43
C PHE A 271 5.45 23.54 -6.02
N GLN A 272 6.36 23.07 -5.15
CA GLN A 272 7.63 22.47 -5.57
C GLN A 272 7.42 21.21 -6.43
N LEU A 273 6.39 20.41 -6.10
CA LEU A 273 6.03 19.24 -6.91
C LEU A 273 5.57 19.65 -8.32
N CYS A 274 4.73 20.67 -8.43
CA CYS A 274 4.25 21.16 -9.73
C CYS A 274 5.36 21.77 -10.59
N THR A 275 6.30 22.46 -9.96
CA THR A 275 7.34 23.25 -10.67
C THR A 275 8.69 22.53 -10.75
N ALA A 276 8.72 21.20 -10.53
CA ALA A 276 9.96 20.43 -10.44
C ALA A 276 10.86 20.51 -11.70
N TYR A 277 10.31 20.82 -12.87
CA TYR A 277 11.04 20.96 -14.14
C TYR A 277 11.36 22.41 -14.52
N HIS A 278 10.89 23.38 -13.73
CA HIS A 278 11.00 24.81 -14.00
C HIS A 278 11.87 25.47 -12.92
N THR A 279 13.14 25.71 -13.20
CA THR A 279 14.11 26.25 -12.21
C THR A 279 14.48 27.71 -12.43
N ASN A 280 14.21 28.27 -13.62
CA ASN A 280 14.71 29.59 -14.05
C ASN A 280 13.61 30.63 -14.34
N GLU A 281 12.35 30.32 -14.00
CA GLU A 281 11.21 31.20 -14.29
C GLU A 281 10.86 32.08 -13.08
N LYS A 282 10.16 33.19 -13.32
CA LYS A 282 9.71 34.08 -12.26
C LYS A 282 8.67 33.41 -11.37
N GLN A 283 8.72 33.65 -10.07
CA GLN A 283 7.85 33.00 -9.09
C GLN A 283 6.36 33.21 -9.38
N THR A 284 5.96 34.37 -9.88
CA THR A 284 4.56 34.68 -10.24
C THR A 284 4.07 33.86 -11.43
N GLU A 285 4.94 33.56 -12.39
CA GLU A 285 4.65 32.69 -13.54
C GLU A 285 4.52 31.23 -13.09
N LEU A 286 5.43 30.79 -12.22
CA LEU A 286 5.41 29.45 -11.62
C LEU A 286 4.16 29.21 -10.76
N GLU A 287 3.69 30.22 -10.00
CA GLU A 287 2.45 30.10 -9.23
C GLU A 287 1.23 29.94 -10.13
N SER A 288 1.19 30.69 -11.23
CA SER A 288 0.11 30.59 -12.22
C SER A 288 0.13 29.23 -12.92
N TYR A 289 1.32 28.76 -13.29
CA TYR A 289 1.54 27.43 -13.87
C TYR A 289 1.07 26.32 -12.91
N ALA A 290 1.49 26.35 -11.65
CA ALA A 290 1.11 25.36 -10.65
C ALA A 290 -0.41 25.34 -10.38
N LYS A 291 -1.07 26.50 -10.31
CA LYS A 291 -2.52 26.61 -10.18
C LYS A 291 -3.24 26.01 -11.39
N ASN A 292 -2.71 26.21 -12.59
CA ASN A 292 -3.28 25.63 -13.82
C ASN A 292 -3.14 24.10 -13.83
N LEU A 293 -2.00 23.54 -13.40
CA LEU A 293 -1.81 22.11 -13.24
C LEU A 293 -2.81 21.51 -12.25
N LEU A 294 -2.98 22.12 -11.07
CA LEU A 294 -3.95 21.69 -10.07
C LEU A 294 -5.38 21.68 -10.63
N LYS A 295 -5.76 22.71 -11.40
CA LYS A 295 -7.07 22.79 -12.05
C LYS A 295 -7.25 21.67 -13.09
N LYS A 296 -6.24 21.40 -13.93
CA LYS A 296 -6.30 20.33 -14.94
C LYS A 296 -6.35 18.94 -14.28
N ALA A 297 -5.65 18.76 -13.17
CA ALA A 297 -5.63 17.52 -12.40
C ALA A 297 -6.90 17.31 -11.55
N ASP A 298 -7.79 18.29 -11.49
CA ASP A 298 -8.95 18.29 -10.57
C ASP A 298 -8.52 18.02 -9.11
N VAL A 299 -7.51 18.77 -8.65
CA VAL A 299 -6.94 18.64 -7.32
C VAL A 299 -7.15 19.95 -6.55
N ASN A 300 -7.96 19.88 -5.50
CA ASN A 300 -8.22 21.03 -4.64
C ASN A 300 -7.33 20.97 -3.39
N ILE A 301 -6.17 21.63 -3.45
CA ILE A 301 -5.18 21.74 -2.37
C ILE A 301 -4.45 23.08 -2.48
N LYS A 302 -3.93 23.59 -1.36
CA LYS A 302 -3.15 24.81 -1.36
C LYS A 302 -1.71 24.53 -1.76
N LEU A 303 -1.08 25.43 -2.53
CA LEU A 303 0.28 25.29 -3.05
C LEU A 303 1.36 25.12 -1.97
N HIS A 304 1.16 25.70 -0.79
CA HIS A 304 2.11 25.60 0.32
C HIS A 304 1.96 24.32 1.17
N GLU A 305 0.90 23.55 0.96
CA GLU A 305 0.72 22.28 1.66
C GLU A 305 1.74 21.25 1.15
N LYS A 306 2.06 20.26 1.99
CA LYS A 306 3.01 19.21 1.61
C LYS A 306 2.36 18.18 0.69
N ALA A 307 3.15 17.59 -0.20
CA ALA A 307 2.73 16.52 -1.08
C ALA A 307 2.17 15.29 -0.31
N LEU A 308 2.60 15.09 0.94
CA LEU A 308 2.06 14.09 1.85
C LEU A 308 0.54 14.23 2.09
N CYS A 309 -0.02 15.43 1.95
CA CYS A 309 -1.45 15.69 2.13
C CYS A 309 -2.30 15.25 0.92
N LEU A 310 -1.68 14.92 -0.21
CA LEU A 310 -2.36 14.39 -1.39
C LEU A 310 -2.76 12.93 -1.18
N SER A 311 -4.01 12.60 -1.51
CA SER A 311 -4.38 11.18 -1.63
C SER A 311 -3.67 10.54 -2.83
N GLY A 312 -3.56 9.20 -2.85
CA GLY A 312 -2.90 8.49 -3.96
C GLY A 312 -3.47 8.88 -5.34
N GLY A 313 -4.80 8.98 -5.47
CA GLY A 313 -5.46 9.41 -6.70
C GLY A 313 -5.19 10.88 -7.06
N MET A 314 -5.18 11.79 -6.08
CA MET A 314 -4.81 13.21 -6.32
C MET A 314 -3.37 13.32 -6.78
N LEU A 315 -2.45 12.62 -6.13
CA LEU A 315 -1.03 12.60 -6.51
C LEU A 315 -0.84 12.07 -7.93
N GLN A 316 -1.53 10.97 -8.26
CA GLN A 316 -1.47 10.38 -9.60
C GLN A 316 -1.92 11.34 -10.70
N ARG A 317 -3.09 11.97 -10.52
CA ARG A 317 -3.60 12.95 -11.49
C ARG A 317 -2.66 14.13 -11.64
N LEU A 318 -2.11 14.63 -10.53
CA LEU A 318 -1.18 15.76 -10.57
C LEU A 318 0.13 15.41 -11.26
N ILE A 319 0.72 14.24 -10.99
CA ILE A 319 1.93 13.76 -11.67
C ILE A 319 1.67 13.59 -13.17
N LEU A 320 0.53 12.99 -13.55
CA LEU A 320 0.14 12.85 -14.93
C LEU A 320 0.09 14.21 -15.63
N GLU A 321 -0.63 15.19 -15.10
CA GLU A 321 -0.73 16.52 -15.73
C GLU A 321 0.63 17.26 -15.76
N ARG A 322 1.50 17.05 -14.78
CA ARG A 322 2.87 17.58 -14.79
C ARG A 322 3.70 16.98 -15.94
N GLU A 323 3.68 15.65 -16.09
CA GLU A 323 4.42 15.00 -17.19
C GLU A 323 3.87 15.41 -18.56
N LEU A 324 2.55 15.59 -18.68
CA LEU A 324 1.89 15.99 -19.92
C LEU A 324 2.15 17.45 -20.31
N ALA A 325 2.38 18.32 -19.33
CA ALA A 325 2.70 19.74 -19.60
C ALA A 325 4.02 19.89 -20.36
N GLU A 326 4.93 18.91 -20.25
CA GLU A 326 6.20 18.87 -20.97
C GLU A 326 6.06 18.40 -22.44
N ASN A 327 4.85 18.11 -22.92
CA ASN A 327 4.55 17.63 -24.27
C ASN A 327 5.45 16.46 -24.71
N PRO A 328 5.42 15.33 -24.01
CA PRO A 328 6.29 14.19 -24.29
C PRO A 328 5.96 13.56 -25.65
N GLU A 329 6.99 13.11 -26.38
CA GLU A 329 6.83 12.30 -27.59
C GLU A 329 6.51 10.83 -27.22
N GLU A 330 7.12 10.33 -26.13
CA GLU A 330 6.84 9.03 -25.55
C GLU A 330 6.45 9.18 -24.08
N LEU A 331 5.40 8.50 -23.64
CA LEU A 331 4.94 8.46 -22.25
C LEU A 331 4.98 7.02 -21.74
N TYR A 332 5.86 6.77 -20.80
CA TYR A 332 5.98 5.48 -20.11
C TYR A 332 5.18 5.47 -18.83
N LEU A 333 4.36 4.46 -18.64
CA LEU A 333 3.47 4.28 -17.51
C LEU A 333 3.76 2.93 -16.85
N PHE A 334 3.93 2.91 -15.54
CA PHE A 334 4.06 1.68 -14.76
C PHE A 334 2.89 1.60 -13.78
N ASP A 335 2.15 0.49 -13.86
CA ASP A 335 0.92 0.26 -13.10
C ASP A 335 -0.07 1.45 -13.12
N PRO A 336 -0.42 1.99 -14.31
CA PRO A 336 -1.17 3.24 -14.41
C PRO A 336 -2.58 3.17 -13.81
N THR A 337 -3.18 1.99 -13.77
CA THR A 337 -4.53 1.76 -13.24
C THR A 337 -4.53 1.28 -11.80
N HIS A 338 -3.34 1.07 -11.21
CA HIS A 338 -3.23 0.62 -9.82
C HIS A 338 -3.92 1.59 -8.86
N GLY A 339 -4.89 1.07 -8.11
CA GLY A 339 -5.64 1.84 -7.12
C GLY A 339 -6.68 2.81 -7.71
N LEU A 340 -7.03 2.69 -8.99
CA LEU A 340 -8.14 3.40 -9.63
C LEU A 340 -9.39 2.52 -9.65
N ASP A 341 -10.55 3.15 -9.44
CA ASP A 341 -11.83 2.56 -9.79
C ASP A 341 -12.01 2.56 -11.33
N VAL A 342 -13.10 1.95 -11.80
CA VAL A 342 -13.35 1.82 -13.25
C VAL A 342 -13.59 3.18 -13.90
N GLU A 343 -14.36 4.05 -13.27
CA GLU A 343 -14.64 5.38 -13.81
C GLU A 343 -13.36 6.21 -13.92
N ALA A 344 -12.47 6.13 -12.90
CA ALA A 344 -11.18 6.77 -12.93
C ALA A 344 -10.25 6.13 -14.00
N THR A 345 -10.34 4.82 -14.20
CA THR A 345 -9.59 4.10 -15.25
C THR A 345 -10.07 4.50 -16.65
N GLU A 346 -11.38 4.57 -16.87
CA GLU A 346 -11.95 5.05 -18.14
C GLU A 346 -11.56 6.51 -18.42
N ARG A 347 -11.60 7.37 -17.43
CA ARG A 347 -11.13 8.77 -17.54
C ARG A 347 -9.64 8.84 -17.88
N LEU A 348 -8.81 8.00 -17.24
CA LEU A 348 -7.39 7.91 -17.57
C LEU A 348 -7.18 7.49 -19.01
N TYR A 349 -7.81 6.40 -19.47
CA TYR A 349 -7.66 5.92 -20.86
C TYR A 349 -8.19 6.93 -21.89
N SER A 350 -9.31 7.60 -21.62
CA SER A 350 -9.81 8.68 -22.47
C SER A 350 -8.80 9.84 -22.56
N ARG A 351 -8.12 10.15 -21.47
CA ARG A 351 -7.07 11.18 -21.46
C ARG A 351 -5.86 10.75 -22.28
N LEU A 352 -5.41 9.50 -22.13
CA LEU A 352 -4.29 8.92 -22.89
C LEU A 352 -4.63 8.83 -24.39
N GLU A 353 -5.87 8.50 -24.75
CA GLU A 353 -6.33 8.51 -26.15
C GLU A 353 -6.22 9.89 -26.79
N GLY A 354 -6.62 10.92 -26.05
CA GLY A 354 -6.47 12.30 -26.50
C GLY A 354 -5.03 12.71 -26.76
N LEU A 355 -4.05 12.08 -26.10
CA LEU A 355 -2.63 12.30 -26.32
C LEU A 355 -2.10 11.48 -27.49
N ALA A 356 -2.50 10.22 -27.60
CA ALA A 356 -2.14 9.36 -28.72
C ALA A 356 -2.59 9.99 -30.04
N LYS A 357 -3.80 10.58 -30.09
CA LYS A 357 -4.30 11.34 -31.24
C LYS A 357 -3.47 12.58 -31.59
N LYS A 358 -2.70 13.12 -30.64
CA LYS A 358 -1.76 14.24 -30.83
C LYS A 358 -0.35 13.79 -31.18
N GLY A 359 -0.11 12.50 -31.31
CA GLY A 359 1.17 11.91 -31.69
C GLY A 359 2.06 11.44 -30.54
N THR A 360 1.59 11.52 -29.28
CA THR A 360 2.32 10.94 -28.14
C THR A 360 2.22 9.41 -28.17
N LYS A 361 3.33 8.72 -28.15
CA LYS A 361 3.38 7.27 -28.03
C LYS A 361 3.18 6.85 -26.56
N ILE A 362 2.18 6.03 -26.29
CA ILE A 362 1.83 5.57 -24.94
C ILE A 362 2.35 4.15 -24.73
N ILE A 363 3.17 3.95 -23.71
CA ILE A 363 3.83 2.68 -23.43
C ILE A 363 3.60 2.28 -21.98
N ILE A 364 3.09 1.07 -21.75
CA ILE A 364 3.02 0.46 -20.42
C ILE A 364 4.21 -0.47 -20.26
N GLY A 365 5.07 -0.17 -19.26
CA GLY A 365 6.16 -1.03 -18.86
C GLY A 365 5.66 -2.17 -17.98
N LYS A 366 6.02 -3.40 -18.32
CA LYS A 366 5.84 -4.57 -17.45
C LYS A 366 7.10 -4.76 -16.64
N THR A 367 7.01 -4.67 -15.33
CA THR A 367 8.06 -5.11 -14.41
C THR A 367 8.13 -6.64 -14.47
N VAL A 368 9.27 -7.17 -14.88
CA VAL A 368 9.57 -8.61 -14.86
C VAL A 368 9.86 -9.06 -13.44
#